data_5d17f31a59fe428f63eed6d796125946
#
_entry.id   5d17f31a59fe428f63eed6d796125946
#
_cell.length_a   1.000
_cell.length_b   1.000
_cell.length_c   1.000
_cell.angle_alpha   90.00
_cell.angle_beta   90.00
_cell.angle_gamma   90.00
#
_symmetry.space_group_name_H-M   'P 1'
#
loop_
_entity.id
_entity.type
_entity.pdbx_description
1 polymer ?
#
loop_
_entity_poly.entity_id
_entity_poly.type
_entity_poly.pdbx_seq_one_letter_code
_entity_poly.pdbx_strand_id
1 'polypeptide(L)'
;MIENIIFDVYGTLISTGTGSVDATDIIFRKYELTDSTEEIYKHWKELHKIHMRYAGEFLTERDIFVEGLKQLFIEYKIHSDAKLEVKPMLDSLLHRKLFSDVDTVMERLLNTYNVAIGSTTDDHPLMENIENTILKKIPQIFTSELLRVYKPNEKFYREILNRTGWKSEECLFVGDSIEEDILGPKKAGMKTVFINRKGFTNLEVLSSADFVITSMEELMDVLEKMK
;
A
#
# COMPACT_ATOMS: atom_id res chain seq x y z
N MET A 1 9.43 5.30 24.29
CA MET A 1 8.15 4.53 24.35
C MET A 1 7.38 4.83 23.08
N ILE A 2 6.71 3.85 22.47
CA ILE A 2 5.86 4.08 21.27
C ILE A 2 4.55 4.71 21.71
N GLU A 3 4.18 5.81 21.08
CA GLU A 3 2.94 6.55 21.30
C GLU A 3 2.10 6.63 20.02
N ASN A 4 2.73 6.49 18.86
CA ASN A 4 2.13 6.71 17.55
C ASN A 4 2.34 5.49 16.66
N ILE A 5 1.28 5.02 15.98
CA ILE A 5 1.32 3.88 15.08
C ILE A 5 0.83 4.31 13.70
N ILE A 6 1.64 4.08 12.68
CA ILE A 6 1.31 4.38 11.29
C ILE A 6 1.17 3.05 10.55
N PHE A 7 0.04 2.84 9.91
CA PHE A 7 -0.24 1.63 9.14
C PHE A 7 -0.18 1.89 7.65
N ASP A 8 0.50 1.02 6.92
CA ASP A 8 0.15 0.77 5.53
C ASP A 8 -1.26 0.13 5.46
N VAL A 9 -1.88 0.15 4.27
CA VAL A 9 -3.26 -0.33 4.10
C VAL A 9 -3.32 -1.62 3.30
N TYR A 10 -2.83 -1.60 2.04
CA TYR A 10 -3.07 -2.69 1.09
C TYR A 10 -2.06 -3.83 1.23
N GLY A 11 -2.51 -4.98 1.68
CA GLY A 11 -1.67 -6.12 2.06
C GLY A 11 -1.39 -6.17 3.57
N THR A 12 -1.69 -5.07 4.28
CA THR A 12 -1.52 -4.90 5.72
C THR A 12 -2.85 -4.99 6.46
N LEU A 13 -3.75 -4.05 6.23
CA LEU A 13 -5.09 -3.96 6.83
C LEU A 13 -6.18 -4.46 5.89
N ILE A 14 -6.02 -4.21 4.59
CA ILE A 14 -6.97 -4.55 3.53
C ILE A 14 -6.34 -5.57 2.58
N SER A 15 -7.08 -6.63 2.27
CA SER A 15 -6.67 -7.65 1.30
C SER A 15 -6.75 -7.10 -0.13
N THR A 16 -5.73 -7.34 -0.94
CA THR A 16 -5.71 -6.95 -2.35
C THR A 16 -6.46 -7.95 -3.25
N GLY A 17 -6.63 -9.21 -2.82
CA GLY A 17 -7.32 -10.25 -3.59
C GLY A 17 -6.72 -10.48 -4.99
N THR A 18 -7.56 -10.95 -5.91
CA THR A 18 -7.23 -11.18 -7.34
C THR A 18 -7.69 -10.05 -8.25
N GLY A 19 -8.39 -9.04 -7.73
CA GLY A 19 -9.13 -8.06 -8.52
C GLY A 19 -8.33 -7.38 -9.65
N SER A 20 -7.05 -7.11 -9.44
CA SER A 20 -6.21 -6.50 -10.48
C SER A 20 -5.82 -7.48 -11.59
N VAL A 21 -5.68 -8.79 -11.29
CA VAL A 21 -5.49 -9.84 -12.30
C VAL A 21 -6.76 -10.02 -13.10
N ASP A 22 -7.92 -10.10 -12.42
CA ASP A 22 -9.24 -10.23 -13.04
C ASP A 22 -9.53 -9.02 -13.96
N ALA A 23 -9.18 -7.81 -13.52
CA ALA A 23 -9.30 -6.60 -14.32
C ALA A 23 -8.40 -6.61 -15.56
N THR A 24 -7.19 -7.16 -15.44
CA THR A 24 -6.29 -7.35 -16.57
C THR A 24 -6.91 -8.31 -17.59
N ASP A 25 -7.49 -9.42 -17.14
CA ASP A 25 -8.22 -10.34 -18.00
C ASP A 25 -9.36 -9.64 -18.76
N ILE A 26 -10.20 -8.88 -18.05
CA ILE A 26 -11.31 -8.12 -18.68
C ILE A 26 -10.80 -7.19 -19.78
N ILE A 27 -9.67 -6.54 -19.60
CA ILE A 27 -9.10 -5.59 -20.57
C ILE A 27 -8.52 -6.34 -21.78
N PHE A 28 -7.77 -7.42 -21.55
CA PHE A 28 -6.93 -8.02 -22.57
C PHE A 28 -7.54 -9.25 -23.27
N ARG A 29 -8.49 -9.97 -22.67
CA ARG A 29 -9.10 -11.20 -23.23
C ARG A 29 -9.74 -11.05 -24.62
N LYS A 30 -10.06 -9.82 -25.03
CA LYS A 30 -10.62 -9.53 -26.36
C LYS A 30 -9.54 -9.43 -27.45
N TYR A 31 -8.27 -9.44 -27.05
CA TYR A 31 -7.14 -9.44 -27.96
C TYR A 31 -6.51 -10.83 -27.97
N GLU A 32 -6.16 -11.34 -29.13
CA GLU A 32 -5.52 -12.65 -29.31
C GLU A 32 -4.03 -12.56 -28.96
N LEU A 33 -3.71 -12.49 -27.65
CA LEU A 33 -2.34 -12.41 -27.16
C LEU A 33 -1.80 -13.81 -26.85
N THR A 34 -0.47 -13.96 -26.93
CA THR A 34 0.24 -15.20 -26.56
C THR A 34 0.53 -15.28 -25.07
N ASP A 35 0.69 -14.13 -24.42
CA ASP A 35 1.01 -14.03 -22.99
C ASP A 35 -0.23 -14.30 -22.13
N SER A 36 -0.03 -14.96 -21.00
CA SER A 36 -1.10 -15.16 -20.03
C SER A 36 -1.48 -13.85 -19.33
N THR A 37 -2.68 -13.82 -18.75
CA THR A 37 -3.15 -12.66 -17.97
C THR A 37 -2.19 -12.31 -16.84
N GLU A 38 -1.64 -13.32 -16.17
CA GLU A 38 -0.69 -13.14 -15.06
C GLU A 38 0.63 -12.52 -15.53
N GLU A 39 1.13 -12.91 -16.72
CA GLU A 39 2.33 -12.33 -17.31
C GLU A 39 2.10 -10.87 -17.69
N ILE A 40 0.97 -10.56 -18.33
CA ILE A 40 0.59 -9.19 -18.68
C ILE A 40 0.45 -8.34 -17.41
N TYR A 41 -0.25 -8.84 -16.39
CA TYR A 41 -0.40 -8.13 -15.12
C TYR A 41 0.94 -7.89 -14.42
N LYS A 42 1.82 -8.90 -14.41
CA LYS A 42 3.17 -8.77 -13.84
C LYS A 42 3.96 -7.67 -14.56
N HIS A 43 3.90 -7.62 -15.88
CA HIS A 43 4.55 -6.58 -16.67
C HIS A 43 3.95 -5.20 -16.35
N TRP A 44 2.63 -5.08 -16.32
CA TRP A 44 1.96 -3.84 -15.94
C TRP A 44 2.37 -3.35 -14.54
N LYS A 45 2.46 -4.27 -13.59
CA LYS A 45 2.91 -3.95 -12.23
C LYS A 45 4.36 -3.44 -12.18
N GLU A 46 5.24 -3.96 -13.01
CA GLU A 46 6.62 -3.43 -13.10
C GLU A 46 6.63 -2.03 -13.73
N LEU A 47 5.86 -1.78 -14.78
CA LEU A 47 5.69 -0.44 -15.34
C LEU A 47 5.13 0.55 -14.30
N HIS A 48 4.15 0.12 -13.52
CA HIS A 48 3.58 0.91 -12.42
C HIS A 48 4.66 1.34 -11.42
N LYS A 49 5.50 0.41 -10.97
CA LYS A 49 6.61 0.71 -10.06
C LYS A 49 7.64 1.69 -10.67
N ILE A 50 7.93 1.53 -11.96
CA ILE A 50 8.84 2.42 -12.67
C ILE A 50 8.29 3.85 -12.67
N HIS A 51 7.02 4.02 -13.01
CA HIS A 51 6.39 5.34 -13.03
C HIS A 51 6.34 5.98 -11.63
N MET A 52 6.05 5.21 -10.58
CA MET A 52 6.07 5.72 -9.20
C MET A 52 7.46 6.24 -8.77
N ARG A 53 8.54 5.62 -9.26
CA ARG A 53 9.91 5.93 -8.85
C ARG A 53 10.57 7.01 -9.69
N TYR A 54 10.28 7.06 -10.97
CA TYR A 54 11.06 7.81 -11.97
C TYR A 54 10.25 8.82 -12.78
N ALA A 55 8.96 8.99 -12.54
CA ALA A 55 8.21 10.10 -13.09
C ALA A 55 8.79 11.42 -12.53
N GLY A 56 9.23 12.31 -13.39
CA GLY A 56 9.84 13.60 -12.97
C GLY A 56 8.89 14.46 -12.16
N GLU A 57 7.60 14.49 -12.55
CA GLU A 57 6.52 15.10 -11.79
C GLU A 57 5.66 13.99 -11.14
N PHE A 58 5.03 14.32 -10.02
CA PHE A 58 4.12 13.38 -9.36
C PHE A 58 2.91 13.13 -10.26
N LEU A 59 2.67 11.85 -10.54
CA LEU A 59 1.44 11.33 -11.16
C LEU A 59 0.59 10.67 -10.07
N THR A 60 -0.74 10.73 -10.19
CA THR A 60 -1.65 9.93 -9.35
C THR A 60 -1.52 8.46 -9.70
N GLU A 61 -1.92 7.56 -8.80
CA GLU A 61 -1.95 6.11 -9.08
C GLU A 61 -2.81 5.80 -10.31
N ARG A 62 -3.94 6.50 -10.44
CA ARG A 62 -4.80 6.45 -11.64
C ARG A 62 -4.03 6.78 -12.92
N ASP A 63 -3.28 7.90 -12.92
CA ASP A 63 -2.53 8.32 -14.11
C ASP A 63 -1.43 7.31 -14.44
N ILE A 64 -0.78 6.74 -13.43
CA ILE A 64 0.23 5.70 -13.59
C ILE A 64 -0.35 4.43 -14.22
N PHE A 65 -1.56 4.01 -13.82
CA PHE A 65 -2.25 2.88 -14.46
C PHE A 65 -2.54 3.17 -15.93
N VAL A 66 -2.97 4.39 -16.26
CA VAL A 66 -3.22 4.81 -17.65
C VAL A 66 -1.93 4.80 -18.48
N GLU A 67 -0.84 5.37 -17.95
CA GLU A 67 0.44 5.42 -18.68
C GLU A 67 1.02 4.02 -18.88
N GLY A 68 0.96 3.16 -17.86
CA GLY A 68 1.37 1.75 -17.99
C GLY A 68 0.54 1.00 -19.03
N LEU A 69 -0.79 1.21 -19.07
CA LEU A 69 -1.66 0.58 -20.06
C LEU A 69 -1.37 1.10 -21.49
N LYS A 70 -1.08 2.39 -21.66
CA LYS A 70 -0.64 2.94 -22.96
C LYS A 70 0.62 2.25 -23.44
N GLN A 71 1.59 2.05 -22.56
CA GLN A 71 2.83 1.37 -22.92
C GLN A 71 2.57 -0.08 -23.32
N LEU A 72 1.77 -0.83 -22.57
CA LEU A 72 1.37 -2.18 -22.93
C LEU A 72 0.66 -2.23 -24.29
N PHE A 73 -0.25 -1.28 -24.56
CA PHE A 73 -0.92 -1.21 -25.85
C PHE A 73 0.05 -0.97 -27.01
N ILE A 74 1.08 -0.16 -26.82
CA ILE A 74 2.13 0.03 -27.83
C ILE A 74 2.90 -1.29 -28.06
N GLU A 75 3.33 -1.95 -26.98
CA GLU A 75 4.12 -3.19 -27.04
C GLU A 75 3.34 -4.33 -27.70
N TYR A 76 2.06 -4.49 -27.38
CA TYR A 76 1.16 -5.48 -27.96
C TYR A 76 0.51 -5.05 -29.29
N LYS A 77 0.86 -3.86 -29.81
CA LYS A 77 0.31 -3.28 -31.06
C LYS A 77 -1.22 -3.16 -31.04
N ILE A 78 -1.77 -2.85 -29.87
CA ILE A 78 -3.20 -2.64 -29.65
C ILE A 78 -3.55 -1.19 -29.95
N HIS A 79 -4.50 -0.98 -30.86
CA HIS A 79 -5.02 0.34 -31.21
C HIS A 79 -6.31 0.62 -30.44
N SER A 80 -6.18 1.07 -29.18
CA SER A 80 -7.32 1.44 -28.32
C SER A 80 -6.93 2.59 -27.39
N ASP A 81 -7.93 3.27 -26.82
CA ASP A 81 -7.69 4.36 -25.86
C ASP A 81 -7.52 3.80 -24.44
N ALA A 82 -6.30 3.83 -23.93
CA ALA A 82 -5.98 3.37 -22.57
C ALA A 82 -6.77 4.10 -21.47
N LYS A 83 -7.14 5.38 -21.67
CA LYS A 83 -7.95 6.13 -20.71
C LYS A 83 -9.35 5.57 -20.54
N LEU A 84 -9.91 5.01 -21.61
CA LEU A 84 -11.23 4.36 -21.58
C LEU A 84 -11.13 2.92 -21.09
N GLU A 85 -10.10 2.21 -21.52
CA GLU A 85 -9.92 0.78 -21.25
C GLU A 85 -9.42 0.48 -19.82
N VAL A 86 -8.81 1.44 -19.12
CA VAL A 86 -8.27 1.26 -17.76
C VAL A 86 -9.36 1.08 -16.69
N LYS A 87 -10.63 1.39 -17.02
CA LYS A 87 -11.73 1.40 -16.04
C LYS A 87 -11.84 0.11 -15.20
N PRO A 88 -11.78 -1.12 -15.76
CA PRO A 88 -11.83 -2.33 -14.92
C PRO A 88 -10.73 -2.38 -13.86
N MET A 89 -9.52 -1.90 -14.18
CA MET A 89 -8.41 -1.82 -13.22
C MET A 89 -8.75 -0.84 -12.09
N LEU A 90 -9.22 0.36 -12.41
CA LEU A 90 -9.60 1.36 -11.41
C LEU A 90 -10.77 0.87 -10.54
N ASP A 91 -11.77 0.22 -11.12
CA ASP A 91 -12.89 -0.37 -10.39
C ASP A 91 -12.40 -1.49 -9.44
N SER A 92 -11.35 -2.23 -9.81
CA SER A 92 -10.77 -3.30 -8.98
C SER A 92 -10.07 -2.78 -7.71
N LEU A 93 -9.76 -1.50 -7.65
CA LEU A 93 -9.18 -0.86 -6.46
C LEU A 93 -10.23 -0.56 -5.39
N LEU A 94 -11.51 -0.60 -5.76
CA LEU A 94 -12.63 -0.29 -4.87
C LEU A 94 -13.18 -1.55 -4.18
N HIS A 95 -13.90 -1.37 -3.08
CA HIS A 95 -14.66 -2.43 -2.38
C HIS A 95 -13.82 -3.63 -1.92
N ARG A 96 -12.55 -3.40 -1.60
CA ARG A 96 -11.66 -4.39 -1.01
C ARG A 96 -12.02 -4.63 0.45
N LYS A 97 -11.72 -5.81 0.97
CA LYS A 97 -12.13 -6.23 2.32
C LYS A 97 -10.98 -6.13 3.31
N LEU A 98 -11.30 -5.76 4.54
CA LEU A 98 -10.38 -5.91 5.66
C LEU A 98 -9.96 -7.37 5.84
N PHE A 99 -8.76 -7.59 6.33
CA PHE A 99 -8.42 -8.87 6.94
C PHE A 99 -9.22 -9.05 8.24
N SER A 100 -9.59 -10.30 8.54
CA SER A 100 -10.48 -10.64 9.65
C SER A 100 -9.95 -10.30 11.04
N ASP A 101 -8.63 -10.14 11.16
CA ASP A 101 -7.91 -9.84 12.40
C ASP A 101 -7.79 -8.32 12.67
N VAL A 102 -8.31 -7.45 11.79
CA VAL A 102 -8.09 -6.01 11.88
C VAL A 102 -9.07 -5.33 12.84
N ASP A 103 -10.37 -5.61 12.74
CA ASP A 103 -11.41 -4.85 13.47
C ASP A 103 -11.16 -4.83 14.98
N THR A 104 -10.99 -6.01 15.60
CA THR A 104 -10.84 -6.14 17.05
C THR A 104 -9.55 -5.49 17.57
N VAL A 105 -8.45 -5.65 16.83
CA VAL A 105 -7.15 -5.08 17.23
C VAL A 105 -7.17 -3.56 17.04
N MET A 106 -7.71 -3.08 15.93
CA MET A 106 -7.77 -1.65 15.63
C MET A 106 -8.59 -0.88 16.67
N GLU A 107 -9.71 -1.44 17.15
CA GLU A 107 -10.50 -0.82 18.21
C GLU A 107 -9.68 -0.62 19.50
N ARG A 108 -8.86 -1.59 19.88
CA ARG A 108 -7.97 -1.48 21.06
C ARG A 108 -6.87 -0.45 20.83
N LEU A 109 -6.27 -0.42 19.64
CA LEU A 109 -5.22 0.54 19.31
C LEU A 109 -5.71 1.97 19.31
N LEU A 110 -6.87 2.25 18.74
CA LEU A 110 -7.49 3.59 18.72
C LEU A 110 -7.79 4.14 20.11
N ASN A 111 -7.98 3.28 21.11
CA ASN A 111 -8.20 3.68 22.50
C ASN A 111 -6.88 3.93 23.27
N THR A 112 -5.74 3.53 22.74
CA THR A 112 -4.47 3.52 23.50
C THR A 112 -3.38 4.35 22.84
N TYR A 113 -3.36 4.42 21.51
CA TYR A 113 -2.30 5.04 20.70
C TYR A 113 -2.88 6.11 19.77
N ASN A 114 -2.05 7.03 19.34
CA ASN A 114 -2.35 7.86 18.18
C ASN A 114 -2.15 6.98 16.94
N VAL A 115 -3.17 6.87 16.09
CA VAL A 115 -3.13 6.00 14.91
C VAL A 115 -3.27 6.84 13.65
N ALA A 116 -2.45 6.53 12.65
CA ALA A 116 -2.52 7.11 11.30
C ALA A 116 -2.45 6.03 10.21
N ILE A 117 -2.91 6.37 9.03
CA ILE A 117 -2.67 5.65 7.79
C ILE A 117 -1.59 6.36 6.99
N GLY A 118 -0.62 5.59 6.43
CA GLY A 118 0.37 6.04 5.47
C GLY A 118 0.45 5.08 4.28
N SER A 119 -0.31 5.34 3.21
CA SER A 119 -0.52 4.39 2.11
C SER A 119 -0.13 4.93 0.75
N THR A 120 0.46 4.05 -0.08
CA THR A 120 0.78 4.29 -1.48
C THR A 120 -0.48 4.11 -2.32
N THR A 121 -1.32 5.14 -2.41
CA THR A 121 -2.60 5.13 -3.15
C THR A 121 -3.12 6.53 -3.37
N ASP A 122 -4.17 6.65 -4.19
CA ASP A 122 -4.98 7.86 -4.34
C ASP A 122 -6.04 7.95 -3.22
N ASP A 123 -6.53 9.17 -2.96
CA ASP A 123 -7.49 9.44 -1.89
C ASP A 123 -8.82 8.71 -2.11
N HIS A 124 -9.38 8.79 -3.32
CA HIS A 124 -10.70 8.23 -3.62
C HIS A 124 -10.80 6.73 -3.37
N PRO A 125 -9.92 5.84 -3.93
CA PRO A 125 -10.04 4.41 -3.67
C PRO A 125 -9.83 4.05 -2.20
N LEU A 126 -8.98 4.77 -1.47
CA LEU A 126 -8.80 4.53 -0.06
C LEU A 126 -10.08 4.87 0.72
N MET A 127 -10.68 6.04 0.49
CA MET A 127 -11.89 6.46 1.19
C MET A 127 -13.06 5.51 0.93
N GLU A 128 -13.26 5.05 -0.30
CA GLU A 128 -14.28 4.03 -0.63
C GLU A 128 -14.06 2.71 0.13
N ASN A 129 -12.82 2.28 0.28
CA ASN A 129 -12.49 1.03 0.96
C ASN A 129 -12.67 1.09 2.48
N ILE A 130 -12.50 2.26 3.10
CA ILE A 130 -12.56 2.40 4.57
C ILE A 130 -13.91 2.93 5.08
N GLU A 131 -14.78 3.49 4.23
CA GLU A 131 -15.99 4.22 4.61
C GLU A 131 -16.90 3.47 5.58
N ASN A 132 -17.06 2.16 5.39
CA ASN A 132 -17.92 1.32 6.21
C ASN A 132 -17.14 0.36 7.12
N THR A 133 -15.94 0.74 7.53
CA THR A 133 -15.04 -0.09 8.37
C THR A 133 -14.59 0.67 9.62
N ILE A 134 -13.93 -0.04 10.54
CA ILE A 134 -13.30 0.55 11.71
C ILE A 134 -12.24 1.61 11.32
N LEU A 135 -11.61 1.47 10.14
CA LEU A 135 -10.54 2.36 9.69
C LEU A 135 -11.03 3.80 9.46
N LYS A 136 -12.32 4.01 9.21
CA LYS A 136 -12.92 5.35 9.14
C LYS A 136 -12.74 6.17 10.43
N LYS A 137 -12.56 5.50 11.56
CA LYS A 137 -12.31 6.16 12.85
C LYS A 137 -10.89 6.69 13.00
N ILE A 138 -9.97 6.33 12.10
CA ILE A 138 -8.57 6.81 12.13
C ILE A 138 -8.56 8.29 11.74
N PRO A 139 -8.08 9.18 12.63
CA PRO A 139 -8.22 10.62 12.41
C PRO A 139 -7.23 11.19 11.38
N GLN A 140 -6.15 10.48 11.11
CA GLN A 140 -5.05 10.94 10.28
C GLN A 140 -4.77 9.97 9.13
N ILE A 141 -5.02 10.42 7.90
CA ILE A 141 -4.87 9.62 6.69
C ILE A 141 -3.94 10.35 5.74
N PHE A 142 -2.86 9.69 5.35
CA PHE A 142 -1.84 10.20 4.45
C PHE A 142 -1.71 9.27 3.25
N THR A 143 -2.11 9.75 2.09
CA THR A 143 -1.97 9.06 0.81
C THR A 143 -0.81 9.62 0.02
N SER A 144 -0.34 8.89 -0.97
CA SER A 144 0.65 9.43 -1.91
C SER A 144 0.10 10.62 -2.70
N GLU A 145 -1.21 10.62 -3.03
CA GLU A 145 -1.86 11.75 -3.70
C GLU A 145 -1.83 13.01 -2.84
N LEU A 146 -2.24 12.92 -1.56
CA LEU A 146 -2.21 14.03 -0.62
C LEU A 146 -0.80 14.58 -0.39
N LEU A 147 0.19 13.70 -0.27
CA LEU A 147 1.58 14.07 0.02
C LEU A 147 2.40 14.42 -1.23
N ARG A 148 1.89 14.11 -2.42
CA ARG A 148 2.57 14.30 -3.71
C ARG A 148 3.92 13.59 -3.76
N VAL A 149 4.00 12.41 -3.14
CA VAL A 149 5.20 11.55 -3.08
C VAL A 149 4.83 10.12 -2.74
N TYR A 150 5.53 9.16 -3.34
CA TYR A 150 5.35 7.73 -3.10
C TYR A 150 6.36 7.18 -2.10
N LYS A 151 5.98 6.16 -1.33
CA LYS A 151 6.94 5.29 -0.65
C LYS A 151 7.81 4.58 -1.70
N PRO A 152 9.08 4.27 -1.43
CA PRO A 152 9.82 4.43 -0.18
C PRO A 152 10.60 5.75 -0.07
N ASN A 153 10.21 6.80 -0.78
CA ASN A 153 10.89 8.10 -0.68
C ASN A 153 10.80 8.63 0.77
N GLU A 154 11.94 8.99 1.34
CA GLU A 154 12.04 9.47 2.73
C GLU A 154 11.11 10.67 3.00
N LYS A 155 10.87 11.52 2.01
CA LYS A 155 9.96 12.66 2.10
C LYS A 155 8.55 12.24 2.50
N PHE A 156 8.05 11.07 2.07
CA PHE A 156 6.74 10.56 2.44
C PHE A 156 6.58 10.46 3.97
N TYR A 157 7.54 9.85 4.64
CA TYR A 157 7.50 9.63 6.10
C TYR A 157 7.76 10.92 6.85
N ARG A 158 8.68 11.77 6.38
CA ARG A 158 8.96 13.08 6.97
C ARG A 158 7.75 14.02 6.89
N GLU A 159 6.98 13.99 5.80
CA GLU A 159 5.75 14.77 5.68
C GLU A 159 4.69 14.31 6.69
N ILE A 160 4.57 13.00 6.96
CA ILE A 160 3.70 12.51 8.03
C ILE A 160 4.15 13.07 9.38
N LEU A 161 5.43 12.96 9.73
CA LEU A 161 5.97 13.49 10.98
C LEU A 161 5.76 15.00 11.11
N ASN A 162 6.01 15.76 10.04
CA ASN A 162 5.83 17.21 10.03
C ASN A 162 4.38 17.62 10.26
N ARG A 163 3.43 16.95 9.62
CA ARG A 163 2.00 17.27 9.71
C ARG A 163 1.39 16.85 11.03
N THR A 164 1.88 15.76 11.62
CA THR A 164 1.40 15.25 12.91
C THR A 164 2.08 15.92 14.11
N GLY A 165 3.30 16.41 13.92
CA GLY A 165 4.16 16.86 15.02
C GLY A 165 4.76 15.72 15.84
N TRP A 166 4.66 14.47 15.36
CA TRP A 166 5.15 13.30 16.06
C TRP A 166 6.67 13.18 15.96
N LYS A 167 7.31 12.68 17.03
CA LYS A 167 8.74 12.37 17.00
C LYS A 167 8.96 10.99 16.41
N SER A 168 9.93 10.86 15.52
CA SER A 168 10.20 9.61 14.82
C SER A 168 10.45 8.42 15.74
N GLU A 169 11.20 8.64 16.83
CA GLU A 169 11.54 7.62 17.84
C GLU A 169 10.34 7.14 18.68
N GLU A 170 9.22 7.87 18.65
CA GLU A 170 7.95 7.52 19.28
C GLU A 170 6.97 6.87 18.31
N CYS A 171 7.38 6.71 17.03
CA CYS A 171 6.56 6.16 15.95
C CYS A 171 6.93 4.72 15.61
N LEU A 172 5.88 3.91 15.40
CA LEU A 172 5.96 2.56 14.85
C LEU A 172 5.26 2.53 13.50
N PHE A 173 5.96 2.11 12.45
CA PHE A 173 5.37 1.88 11.13
C PHE A 173 5.11 0.37 10.95
N VAL A 174 3.89 0.02 10.53
CA VAL A 174 3.45 -1.37 10.33
C VAL A 174 3.04 -1.57 8.89
N GLY A 175 3.64 -2.54 8.18
CA GLY A 175 3.28 -2.83 6.80
C GLY A 175 3.85 -4.12 6.24
N ASP A 176 3.49 -4.46 4.98
CA ASP A 176 3.82 -5.73 4.31
C ASP A 176 4.89 -5.64 3.22
N SER A 177 5.47 -4.45 3.02
CA SER A 177 6.53 -4.21 2.05
C SER A 177 7.85 -3.89 2.73
N ILE A 178 8.89 -4.70 2.48
CA ILE A 178 10.22 -4.46 3.07
C ILE A 178 10.78 -3.10 2.64
N GLU A 179 10.67 -2.75 1.38
CA GLU A 179 11.23 -1.50 0.86
C GLU A 179 10.44 -0.28 1.37
N GLU A 180 9.11 -0.37 1.27
CA GLU A 180 8.22 0.77 1.54
C GLU A 180 7.88 0.93 3.03
N ASP A 181 7.73 -0.17 3.79
CA ASP A 181 7.20 -0.10 5.14
C ASP A 181 8.24 -0.40 6.22
N ILE A 182 9.42 -0.88 5.81
CA ILE A 182 10.52 -1.19 6.73
C ILE A 182 11.71 -0.28 6.47
N LEU A 183 12.34 -0.38 5.29
CA LEU A 183 13.55 0.38 5.00
C LEU A 183 13.28 1.88 4.88
N GLY A 184 12.13 2.26 4.31
CA GLY A 184 11.73 3.66 4.17
C GLY A 184 11.54 4.37 5.52
N PRO A 185 10.64 3.88 6.42
CA PRO A 185 10.44 4.49 7.74
C PRO A 185 11.69 4.49 8.62
N LYS A 186 12.53 3.45 8.53
CA LYS A 186 13.81 3.41 9.28
C LYS A 186 14.74 4.56 8.89
N LYS A 187 14.80 4.96 7.62
CA LYS A 187 15.56 6.14 7.20
C LYS A 187 15.04 7.43 7.85
N ALA A 188 13.75 7.50 8.12
CA ALA A 188 13.13 8.61 8.85
C ALA A 188 13.24 8.50 10.39
N GLY A 189 13.88 7.44 10.92
CA GLY A 189 14.12 7.25 12.35
C GLY A 189 12.99 6.53 13.10
N MET A 190 12.02 5.93 12.41
CA MET A 190 10.92 5.18 13.02
C MET A 190 11.31 3.74 13.33
N LYS A 191 10.63 3.12 14.29
CA LYS A 191 10.60 1.66 14.48
C LYS A 191 9.65 1.02 13.48
N THR A 192 9.86 -0.27 13.20
CA THR A 192 9.12 -0.97 12.14
C THR A 192 8.65 -2.36 12.56
N VAL A 193 7.46 -2.71 12.11
CA VAL A 193 6.90 -4.06 12.19
C VAL A 193 6.56 -4.54 10.79
N PHE A 194 7.15 -5.64 10.38
CA PHE A 194 6.77 -6.31 9.13
C PHE A 194 5.65 -7.30 9.40
N ILE A 195 4.50 -7.11 8.74
CA ILE A 195 3.41 -8.09 8.79
C ILE A 195 3.52 -9.06 7.62
N ASN A 196 3.90 -10.29 7.92
CA ASN A 196 4.23 -11.32 6.94
C ASN A 196 3.00 -12.17 6.55
N ARG A 197 1.99 -11.56 5.98
CA ARG A 197 0.76 -12.27 5.55
C ARG A 197 0.97 -13.25 4.40
N LYS A 198 2.04 -13.08 3.63
CA LYS A 198 2.37 -13.89 2.45
C LYS A 198 3.31 -15.05 2.74
N GLY A 199 3.76 -15.19 3.99
CA GLY A 199 4.63 -16.30 4.41
C GLY A 199 6.03 -16.26 3.81
N PHE A 200 6.65 -15.07 3.65
CA PHE A 200 8.05 -14.97 3.25
C PHE A 200 8.96 -15.69 4.24
N THR A 201 9.93 -16.43 3.74
CA THR A 201 10.86 -17.25 4.53
C THR A 201 12.30 -16.78 4.50
N ASN A 202 12.64 -15.77 3.69
CA ASN A 202 13.99 -15.24 3.62
C ASN A 202 14.35 -14.48 4.92
N LEU A 203 15.12 -15.11 5.79
CA LEU A 203 15.50 -14.58 7.10
C LEU A 203 16.33 -13.29 7.02
N GLU A 204 17.16 -13.13 6.00
CA GLU A 204 17.95 -11.91 5.81
C GLU A 204 17.02 -10.70 5.54
N VAL A 205 16.02 -10.89 4.71
CA VAL A 205 15.01 -9.88 4.41
C VAL A 205 14.17 -9.58 5.66
N LEU A 206 13.71 -10.60 6.37
CA LEU A 206 12.89 -10.44 7.56
C LEU A 206 13.64 -9.75 8.71
N SER A 207 14.95 -9.98 8.84
CA SER A 207 15.79 -9.35 9.88
C SER A 207 15.98 -7.83 9.70
N SER A 208 15.56 -7.28 8.56
CA SER A 208 15.57 -5.83 8.35
C SER A 208 14.54 -5.07 9.19
N ALA A 209 13.44 -5.72 9.59
CA ALA A 209 12.43 -5.16 10.49
C ALA A 209 12.85 -5.24 11.97
N ASP A 210 12.33 -4.35 12.81
CA ASP A 210 12.57 -4.47 14.26
C ASP A 210 11.77 -5.64 14.83
N PHE A 211 10.58 -5.90 14.30
CA PHE A 211 9.74 -7.05 14.62
C PHE A 211 9.07 -7.60 13.38
N VAL A 212 8.75 -8.89 13.42
CA VAL A 212 7.97 -9.59 12.38
C VAL A 212 6.77 -10.24 13.05
N ILE A 213 5.60 -10.05 12.46
CA ILE A 213 4.34 -10.65 12.89
C ILE A 213 3.65 -11.31 11.68
N THR A 214 2.71 -12.19 11.92
CA THR A 214 1.91 -12.87 10.87
C THR A 214 0.44 -12.45 10.90
N SER A 215 0.01 -11.86 12.01
CA SER A 215 -1.35 -11.32 12.19
C SER A 215 -1.35 -10.04 13.03
N MET A 216 -2.46 -9.31 12.99
CA MET A 216 -2.62 -8.08 13.79
C MET A 216 -2.68 -8.38 15.30
N GLU A 217 -3.15 -9.55 15.70
CA GLU A 217 -3.19 -9.93 17.13
C GLU A 217 -1.79 -9.94 17.76
N GLU A 218 -0.77 -10.42 17.03
CA GLU A 218 0.61 -10.45 17.49
C GLU A 218 1.21 -9.05 17.70
N LEU A 219 0.64 -8.01 17.05
CA LEU A 219 1.08 -6.62 17.25
C LEU A 219 0.91 -6.18 18.70
N MET A 220 -0.13 -6.65 19.38
CA MET A 220 -0.36 -6.31 20.79
C MET A 220 0.78 -6.82 21.68
N ASP A 221 1.30 -8.03 21.41
CA ASP A 221 2.43 -8.60 22.15
C ASP A 221 3.74 -7.84 21.87
N VAL A 222 3.91 -7.36 20.63
CA VAL A 222 5.05 -6.51 20.25
C VAL A 222 5.00 -5.20 21.02
N LEU A 223 3.85 -4.53 21.05
CA LEU A 223 3.68 -3.26 21.75
C LEU A 223 3.89 -3.38 23.26
N GLU A 224 3.52 -4.52 23.85
CA GLU A 224 3.80 -4.80 25.27
C GLU A 224 5.30 -4.91 25.56
N LYS A 225 6.08 -5.50 24.66
CA LYS A 225 7.54 -5.62 24.78
C LYS A 225 8.27 -4.29 24.58
N MET A 226 7.60 -3.28 24.00
CA MET A 226 8.18 -1.95 23.72
C MET A 226 7.87 -0.90 24.80
N LYS A 227 7.11 -1.27 25.83
CA LYS A 227 6.86 -0.42 27.01
C LYS A 227 8.10 -0.36 27.90
#